data_4d663e12aacda17a9acf71a2c6c1f714
#
_entry.id   4d663e12aacda17a9acf71a2c6c1f714
#
_cell.length_a   1.000
_cell.length_b   1.000
_cell.length_c   1.000
_cell.angle_alpha   90.00
_cell.angle_beta   90.00
_cell.angle_gamma   90.00
#
_symmetry.space_group_name_H-M   'P 1'
#
loop_
_entity.id
_entity.type
_entity.pdbx_description
1 polymer ?
#
loop_
_entity_poly.entity_id
_entity_poly.type
_entity_poly.pdbx_seq_one_letter_code
_entity_poly.pdbx_strand_id
1 'polypeptide(L)'
;MTTEKQTSSRILWLSLVVMAIGCFLCGFLPDLSEADVALFAPVVLILIALCVVALALTKKLTVHRAVLLLFAVGFVLRIFYVLYTPYTVRQHDVWLVTSGKGHMGYIQYIAEHLALPDTNSVWQFTHPPLHHAVAGVLYRLLQTAGLEPALIAEKLQFLTCFYSCALMVVCDRLFCRCGLEKVARILADTVIVFHPTFLLLGGCLNNDMLCLLLSVTALLFFAAWWQEHTTAPLLWCGAFLGLAMMAKVSAALLAFPLAAAFVARIFTCKGNPGRLIKQYLLFGAVSVPLGMWFPLRNLTRFGQSLGYVAALSPRANASQYLADVSPAQRLIGFPLSQLTNPFQSWVEADPGCNVFLSLFKTSVFGEQEWGHRFFAFVLLLVSVALALVAFVTLLWRSTGIFLKPRKNGLDAVWLTLTVVTLLSFVVFCFAYPFICSQDFRYLAALLPFGALSLGHLYSSCKSRVTHGFLIAGIALFALSSALIYALPQTL
;
A
#
# COMPACT_ATOMS: atom_id res chain seq x y z
N MET A 1 26.94 -5.61 15.13
CA MET A 1 25.52 -5.93 15.43
C MET A 1 25.55 -6.99 16.51
N THR A 2 24.89 -6.78 17.65
CA THR A 2 24.85 -7.78 18.74
C THR A 2 24.08 -9.01 18.25
N THR A 3 24.43 -10.19 18.73
CA THR A 3 23.79 -11.48 18.41
C THR A 3 22.25 -11.43 18.55
N GLU A 4 21.75 -10.68 19.52
CA GLU A 4 20.32 -10.48 19.77
C GLU A 4 19.61 -9.71 18.61
N LYS A 5 20.22 -8.66 18.05
CA LYS A 5 19.69 -7.94 16.87
C LYS A 5 19.66 -8.83 15.63
N GLN A 6 20.62 -9.72 15.47
CA GLN A 6 20.73 -10.63 14.34
C GLN A 6 19.67 -11.75 14.43
N THR A 7 19.43 -12.30 15.62
CA THR A 7 18.39 -13.30 15.87
C THR A 7 17.00 -12.72 15.67
N SER A 8 16.73 -11.52 16.20
CA SER A 8 15.46 -10.80 15.99
C SER A 8 15.18 -10.55 14.50
N SER A 9 16.20 -10.21 13.70
CA SER A 9 16.04 -10.04 12.26
C SER A 9 15.67 -11.34 11.55
N ARG A 10 16.30 -12.47 11.89
CA ARG A 10 16.00 -13.78 11.28
C ARG A 10 14.57 -14.25 11.54
N ILE A 11 14.07 -14.08 12.77
CA ILE A 11 12.71 -14.50 13.14
C ILE A 11 11.65 -13.73 12.35
N LEU A 12 11.87 -12.42 12.10
CA LEU A 12 10.93 -11.62 11.32
C LEU A 12 10.93 -11.98 9.82
N TRP A 13 12.07 -12.34 9.26
CA TRP A 13 12.09 -12.90 7.89
C TRP A 13 11.43 -14.28 7.84
N LEU A 14 11.54 -15.08 8.90
CA LEU A 14 10.82 -16.35 9.01
C LEU A 14 9.29 -16.14 9.01
N SER A 15 8.80 -15.01 9.57
CA SER A 15 7.36 -14.71 9.53
C SER A 15 6.81 -14.58 8.10
N LEU A 16 7.62 -14.13 7.12
CA LEU A 16 7.21 -14.13 5.70
C LEU A 16 6.94 -15.54 5.18
N VAL A 17 7.82 -16.48 5.52
CA VAL A 17 7.65 -17.89 5.11
C VAL A 17 6.40 -18.47 5.75
N VAL A 18 6.17 -18.19 7.04
CA VAL A 18 4.97 -18.65 7.78
C VAL A 18 3.70 -18.06 7.15
N MET A 19 3.72 -16.76 6.82
CA MET A 19 2.58 -16.10 6.17
C MET A 19 2.32 -16.63 4.76
N ALA A 20 3.38 -16.91 3.98
CA ALA A 20 3.24 -17.51 2.65
C ALA A 20 2.61 -18.90 2.73
N ILE A 21 3.10 -19.76 3.62
CA ILE A 21 2.52 -21.09 3.87
C ILE A 21 1.09 -20.94 4.37
N GLY A 22 0.83 -20.01 5.31
CA GLY A 22 -0.49 -19.72 5.84
C GLY A 22 -1.48 -19.30 4.75
N CYS A 23 -1.12 -18.35 3.87
CA CYS A 23 -1.96 -17.96 2.74
C CYS A 23 -2.22 -19.13 1.80
N PHE A 24 -1.19 -19.92 1.49
CA PHE A 24 -1.33 -21.11 0.66
C PHE A 24 -2.31 -22.12 1.26
N LEU A 25 -2.17 -22.45 2.54
CA LEU A 25 -3.06 -23.40 3.24
C LEU A 25 -4.49 -22.85 3.36
N CYS A 26 -4.66 -21.57 3.68
CA CYS A 26 -5.98 -20.94 3.75
C CYS A 26 -6.68 -20.91 2.38
N GLY A 27 -5.94 -20.93 1.28
CA GLY A 27 -6.49 -21.08 -0.07
C GLY A 27 -7.26 -22.38 -0.29
N PHE A 28 -7.08 -23.40 0.54
CA PHE A 28 -7.87 -24.64 0.49
C PHE A 28 -9.13 -24.60 1.38
N LEU A 29 -9.29 -23.56 2.20
CA LEU A 29 -10.50 -23.41 2.99
C LEU A 29 -11.69 -23.05 2.09
N PRO A 30 -12.92 -23.46 2.48
CA PRO A 30 -14.14 -22.96 1.84
C PRO A 30 -14.30 -21.47 2.09
N ASP A 31 -15.01 -20.79 1.19
CA ASP A 31 -15.39 -19.41 1.38
C ASP A 31 -16.33 -19.30 2.59
N LEU A 32 -16.20 -18.26 3.37
CA LEU A 32 -16.97 -18.02 4.57
C LEU A 32 -18.15 -17.09 4.28
N SER A 33 -19.27 -17.32 4.94
CA SER A 33 -20.34 -16.34 4.98
C SER A 33 -19.97 -15.17 5.92
N GLU A 34 -20.66 -14.03 5.78
CA GLU A 34 -20.52 -12.91 6.73
C GLU A 34 -20.82 -13.35 8.18
N ALA A 35 -21.79 -14.24 8.38
CA ALA A 35 -22.12 -14.80 9.69
C ALA A 35 -20.96 -15.64 10.28
N ASP A 36 -20.27 -16.44 9.45
CA ASP A 36 -19.12 -17.21 9.89
C ASP A 36 -17.98 -16.29 10.35
N VAL A 37 -17.71 -15.23 9.58
CA VAL A 37 -16.67 -14.26 9.94
C VAL A 37 -17.04 -13.50 11.20
N ALA A 38 -18.31 -13.10 11.39
CA ALA A 38 -18.79 -12.46 12.62
C ALA A 38 -18.58 -13.33 13.86
N LEU A 39 -18.63 -14.64 13.68
CA LEU A 39 -18.43 -15.61 14.77
C LEU A 39 -16.93 -15.87 15.00
N PHE A 40 -16.20 -16.24 13.93
CA PHE A 40 -14.84 -16.76 14.08
C PHE A 40 -13.79 -15.66 14.25
N ALA A 41 -13.89 -14.53 13.53
CA ALA A 41 -12.87 -13.49 13.59
C ALA A 41 -12.73 -12.86 14.99
N PRO A 42 -13.82 -12.48 15.70
CA PRO A 42 -13.70 -11.99 17.07
C PRO A 42 -13.10 -13.03 18.02
N VAL A 43 -13.48 -14.32 17.90
CA VAL A 43 -12.93 -15.38 18.75
C VAL A 43 -11.41 -15.47 18.58
N VAL A 44 -10.91 -15.52 17.35
CA VAL A 44 -9.47 -15.60 17.09
C VAL A 44 -8.75 -14.34 17.59
N LEU A 45 -9.33 -13.16 17.36
CA LEU A 45 -8.75 -11.89 17.83
C LEU A 45 -8.72 -11.80 19.36
N ILE A 46 -9.78 -12.28 20.05
CA ILE A 46 -9.82 -12.37 21.51
C ILE A 46 -8.75 -13.33 22.03
N LEU A 47 -8.56 -14.48 21.40
CA LEU A 47 -7.49 -15.43 21.79
C LEU A 47 -6.10 -14.81 21.67
N ILE A 48 -5.84 -14.05 20.60
CA ILE A 48 -4.58 -13.31 20.44
C ILE A 48 -4.45 -12.23 21.52
N ALA A 49 -5.53 -11.49 21.82
CA ALA A 49 -5.53 -10.48 22.87
C ALA A 49 -5.26 -11.10 24.26
N LEU A 50 -5.87 -12.23 24.57
CA LEU A 50 -5.59 -12.99 25.81
C LEU A 50 -4.13 -13.44 25.89
N CYS A 51 -3.54 -13.87 24.78
CA CYS A 51 -2.11 -14.18 24.70
C CYS A 51 -1.23 -12.95 25.01
N VAL A 52 -1.58 -11.78 24.46
CA VAL A 52 -0.89 -10.50 24.77
C VAL A 52 -0.97 -10.22 26.27
N VAL A 53 -2.17 -10.30 26.86
CA VAL A 53 -2.39 -10.06 28.29
C VAL A 53 -1.57 -11.06 29.16
N ALA A 54 -1.62 -12.35 28.83
CA ALA A 54 -0.86 -13.37 29.55
C ALA A 54 0.66 -13.12 29.50
N LEU A 55 1.18 -12.73 28.34
CA LEU A 55 2.59 -12.36 28.19
C LEU A 55 2.95 -11.08 28.95
N ALA A 56 2.04 -10.12 29.02
CA ALA A 56 2.24 -8.88 29.77
C ALA A 56 2.25 -9.17 31.29
N LEU A 57 1.26 -9.92 31.81
CA LEU A 57 1.17 -10.29 33.24
C LEU A 57 2.38 -11.11 33.68
N THR A 58 2.87 -12.00 32.84
CA THR A 58 4.08 -12.82 33.13
C THR A 58 5.39 -12.06 32.87
N LYS A 59 5.33 -10.75 32.51
CA LYS A 59 6.50 -9.90 32.16
C LYS A 59 7.35 -10.47 31.01
N LYS A 60 6.76 -11.30 30.16
CA LYS A 60 7.42 -11.91 28.99
C LYS A 60 7.12 -11.18 27.68
N LEU A 61 6.29 -10.14 27.69
CA LEU A 61 5.95 -9.35 26.50
C LEU A 61 7.14 -8.44 26.13
N THR A 62 7.94 -8.89 25.19
CA THR A 62 9.00 -8.06 24.57
C THR A 62 8.45 -7.30 23.37
N VAL A 63 9.12 -6.22 22.94
CA VAL A 63 8.76 -5.48 21.71
C VAL A 63 8.68 -6.42 20.50
N HIS A 64 9.61 -7.35 20.38
CA HIS A 64 9.63 -8.31 19.28
C HIS A 64 8.39 -9.23 19.30
N ARG A 65 8.01 -9.76 20.47
CA ARG A 65 6.78 -10.56 20.61
C ARG A 65 5.53 -9.75 20.35
N ALA A 66 5.48 -8.49 20.80
CA ALA A 66 4.37 -7.58 20.51
C ALA A 66 4.20 -7.35 18.99
N VAL A 67 5.29 -7.13 18.24
CA VAL A 67 5.26 -6.98 16.78
C VAL A 67 4.81 -8.27 16.10
N LEU A 68 5.29 -9.44 16.53
CA LEU A 68 4.85 -10.72 15.95
C LEU A 68 3.36 -10.99 16.20
N LEU A 69 2.85 -10.68 17.40
CA LEU A 69 1.42 -10.81 17.71
C LEU A 69 0.59 -9.81 16.91
N LEU A 70 1.09 -8.60 16.71
CA LEU A 70 0.47 -7.61 15.85
C LEU A 70 0.40 -8.08 14.39
N PHE A 71 1.46 -8.71 13.88
CA PHE A 71 1.45 -9.35 12.56
C PHE A 71 0.47 -10.51 12.48
N ALA A 72 0.33 -11.30 13.54
CA ALA A 72 -0.69 -12.35 13.60
C ALA A 72 -2.10 -11.78 13.52
N VAL A 73 -2.40 -10.67 14.23
CA VAL A 73 -3.68 -9.95 14.08
C VAL A 73 -3.87 -9.48 12.63
N GLY A 74 -2.87 -8.84 12.04
CA GLY A 74 -2.92 -8.37 10.66
C GLY A 74 -3.13 -9.49 9.64
N PHE A 75 -2.50 -10.64 9.84
CA PHE A 75 -2.69 -11.83 9.03
C PHE A 75 -4.13 -12.35 9.13
N VAL A 76 -4.64 -12.50 10.35
CA VAL A 76 -6.02 -12.96 10.61
C VAL A 76 -7.04 -12.06 9.96
N LEU A 77 -6.92 -10.73 10.10
CA LEU A 77 -7.83 -9.76 9.47
C LEU A 77 -7.85 -9.91 7.94
N ARG A 78 -6.67 -10.08 7.30
CA ARG A 78 -6.55 -10.23 5.85
C ARG A 78 -7.12 -11.55 5.35
N ILE A 79 -6.84 -12.64 6.06
CA ILE A 79 -7.38 -13.96 5.71
C ILE A 79 -8.90 -13.98 5.80
N PHE A 80 -9.48 -13.48 6.90
CA PHE A 80 -10.93 -13.41 7.01
C PHE A 80 -11.54 -12.51 5.95
N TYR A 81 -10.91 -11.34 5.66
CA TYR A 81 -11.37 -10.44 4.60
C TYR A 81 -11.44 -11.14 3.24
N VAL A 82 -10.41 -11.91 2.87
CA VAL A 82 -10.38 -12.65 1.59
C VAL A 82 -11.39 -13.79 1.59
N LEU A 83 -11.52 -14.54 2.70
CA LEU A 83 -12.44 -15.70 2.77
C LEU A 83 -13.92 -15.33 2.63
N TYR A 84 -14.35 -14.11 3.00
CA TYR A 84 -15.74 -13.69 2.86
C TYR A 84 -16.02 -12.71 1.71
N THR A 85 -14.96 -12.28 1.00
CA THR A 85 -15.10 -11.31 -0.09
C THR A 85 -14.87 -12.00 -1.43
N PRO A 86 -15.93 -12.29 -2.20
CA PRO A 86 -15.81 -12.87 -3.53
C PRO A 86 -14.92 -12.03 -4.45
N TYR A 87 -14.21 -12.69 -5.37
CA TYR A 87 -13.31 -12.01 -6.32
C TYR A 87 -14.02 -11.00 -7.24
N THR A 88 -15.35 -10.98 -7.26
CA THR A 88 -16.16 -10.03 -8.01
C THR A 88 -16.62 -8.83 -7.20
N VAL A 89 -16.40 -8.84 -5.87
CA VAL A 89 -16.87 -7.83 -4.93
C VAL A 89 -15.69 -7.01 -4.41
N ARG A 90 -15.86 -5.68 -4.33
CA ARG A 90 -14.83 -4.74 -3.81
C ARG A 90 -13.51 -4.83 -4.57
N GLN A 91 -13.60 -4.96 -5.89
CA GLN A 91 -12.47 -5.08 -6.79
C GLN A 91 -12.28 -3.80 -7.62
N HIS A 92 -11.08 -3.62 -8.14
CA HIS A 92 -10.75 -2.55 -9.10
C HIS A 92 -10.41 -3.18 -10.46
N ASP A 93 -11.29 -2.99 -11.44
CA ASP A 93 -11.09 -3.39 -12.85
C ASP A 93 -10.82 -4.90 -13.08
N VAL A 94 -11.32 -5.77 -12.20
CA VAL A 94 -11.03 -7.22 -12.26
C VAL A 94 -11.88 -7.94 -13.29
N TRP A 95 -13.18 -7.68 -13.34
CA TRP A 95 -14.17 -8.31 -14.21
C TRP A 95 -14.34 -9.84 -14.02
N LEU A 96 -15.43 -10.36 -14.53
CA LEU A 96 -15.75 -11.79 -14.45
C LEU A 96 -14.78 -12.63 -15.30
N VAL A 97 -14.50 -13.84 -14.84
CA VAL A 97 -13.66 -14.83 -15.55
C VAL A 97 -14.15 -15.14 -16.98
N THR A 98 -15.45 -15.00 -17.23
CA THR A 98 -16.04 -15.24 -18.56
C THR A 98 -15.95 -14.07 -19.52
N SER A 99 -15.51 -12.90 -19.04
CA SER A 99 -15.54 -11.66 -19.83
C SER A 99 -14.35 -11.50 -20.78
N GLY A 100 -13.23 -12.14 -20.49
CA GLY A 100 -11.95 -11.90 -21.17
C GLY A 100 -11.37 -10.50 -20.97
N LYS A 101 -11.94 -9.71 -20.05
CA LYS A 101 -11.58 -8.30 -19.77
C LYS A 101 -11.02 -8.14 -18.37
N GLY A 102 -10.57 -6.95 -18.06
CA GLY A 102 -10.06 -6.62 -16.75
C GLY A 102 -8.72 -7.26 -16.43
N HIS A 103 -8.33 -7.14 -15.18
CA HIS A 103 -7.13 -7.82 -14.68
C HIS A 103 -7.28 -9.34 -14.76
N MET A 104 -8.50 -9.87 -14.57
CA MET A 104 -8.73 -11.31 -14.65
C MET A 104 -8.54 -11.85 -16.09
N GLY A 105 -9.07 -11.15 -17.10
CA GLY A 105 -8.83 -11.51 -18.51
C GLY A 105 -7.36 -11.45 -18.90
N TYR A 106 -6.58 -10.54 -18.32
CA TYR A 106 -5.13 -10.47 -18.54
C TYR A 106 -4.41 -11.69 -17.94
N ILE A 107 -4.77 -12.08 -16.71
CA ILE A 107 -4.22 -13.26 -16.03
C ILE A 107 -4.52 -14.52 -16.86
N GLN A 108 -5.77 -14.70 -17.31
CA GLN A 108 -6.20 -15.82 -18.14
C GLN A 108 -5.48 -15.86 -19.47
N TYR A 109 -5.36 -14.71 -20.15
CA TYR A 109 -4.63 -14.64 -21.43
C TYR A 109 -3.20 -15.14 -21.29
N ILE A 110 -2.48 -14.70 -20.25
CA ILE A 110 -1.11 -15.17 -20.00
C ILE A 110 -1.09 -16.67 -19.66
N ALA A 111 -2.05 -17.15 -18.86
CA ALA A 111 -2.14 -18.57 -18.49
C ALA A 111 -2.35 -19.49 -19.71
N GLU A 112 -3.18 -19.07 -20.65
CA GLU A 112 -3.54 -19.83 -21.83
C GLU A 112 -2.46 -19.77 -22.92
N HIS A 113 -1.94 -18.58 -23.22
CA HIS A 113 -1.08 -18.34 -24.38
C HIS A 113 0.41 -18.29 -24.04
N LEU A 114 0.79 -18.18 -22.74
CA LEU A 114 2.20 -17.96 -22.30
C LEU A 114 2.88 -16.79 -23.03
N ALA A 115 2.09 -15.78 -23.39
CA ALA A 115 2.49 -14.62 -24.17
C ALA A 115 1.82 -13.35 -23.63
N LEU A 116 2.40 -12.19 -23.99
CA LEU A 116 1.80 -10.89 -23.67
C LEU A 116 0.78 -10.52 -24.73
N PRO A 117 -0.43 -10.06 -24.33
CA PRO A 117 -1.48 -9.66 -25.25
C PRO A 117 -1.15 -8.38 -26.02
N ASP A 118 -1.99 -8.06 -27.01
CA ASP A 118 -2.04 -6.76 -27.65
C ASP A 118 -2.65 -5.74 -26.68
N THR A 119 -1.88 -4.70 -26.38
CA THR A 119 -2.28 -3.66 -25.42
C THR A 119 -3.39 -2.74 -25.93
N ASN A 120 -3.72 -2.78 -27.21
CA ASN A 120 -4.84 -2.03 -27.78
C ASN A 120 -6.18 -2.78 -27.73
N SER A 121 -6.16 -4.08 -27.42
CA SER A 121 -7.36 -4.94 -27.45
C SER A 121 -8.25 -4.77 -26.22
N VAL A 122 -7.64 -4.62 -25.02
CA VAL A 122 -8.36 -4.47 -23.74
C VAL A 122 -7.65 -3.42 -22.90
N TRP A 123 -8.42 -2.55 -22.26
CA TRP A 123 -7.92 -1.42 -21.48
C TRP A 123 -6.85 -1.83 -20.44
N GLN A 124 -7.09 -2.91 -19.69
CA GLN A 124 -6.18 -3.37 -18.64
C GLN A 124 -4.89 -4.02 -19.18
N PHE A 125 -4.85 -4.39 -20.47
CA PHE A 125 -3.66 -5.01 -21.07
C PHE A 125 -2.52 -4.00 -21.28
N THR A 126 -2.76 -2.72 -21.04
CA THR A 126 -1.75 -1.67 -21.02
C THR A 126 -0.87 -1.71 -19.76
N HIS A 127 -1.29 -2.42 -18.72
CA HIS A 127 -0.48 -2.54 -17.49
C HIS A 127 0.75 -3.43 -17.69
N PRO A 128 1.88 -3.11 -17.04
CA PRO A 128 3.06 -3.98 -17.04
C PRO A 128 2.72 -5.36 -16.48
N PRO A 129 3.39 -6.43 -16.98
CA PRO A 129 2.89 -7.79 -16.83
C PRO A 129 3.29 -8.53 -15.56
N LEU A 130 4.16 -8.00 -14.68
CA LEU A 130 4.77 -8.80 -13.62
C LEU A 130 3.74 -9.49 -12.72
N HIS A 131 2.73 -8.75 -12.23
CA HIS A 131 1.68 -9.33 -11.39
C HIS A 131 0.87 -10.38 -12.18
N HIS A 132 0.44 -10.02 -13.39
CA HIS A 132 -0.40 -10.87 -14.23
C HIS A 132 0.34 -12.14 -14.67
N ALA A 133 1.66 -12.06 -14.87
CA ALA A 133 2.49 -13.24 -15.19
C ALA A 133 2.60 -14.19 -13.99
N VAL A 134 2.86 -13.66 -12.79
CA VAL A 134 2.91 -14.49 -11.56
C VAL A 134 1.54 -15.14 -11.29
N ALA A 135 0.47 -14.37 -11.37
CA ALA A 135 -0.89 -14.87 -11.18
C ALA A 135 -1.30 -15.84 -12.31
N GLY A 136 -0.89 -15.57 -13.56
CA GLY A 136 -1.16 -16.43 -14.70
C GLY A 136 -0.49 -17.80 -14.60
N VAL A 137 0.77 -17.85 -14.11
CA VAL A 137 1.44 -19.13 -13.81
C VAL A 137 0.68 -19.90 -12.73
N LEU A 138 0.28 -19.23 -11.65
CA LEU A 138 -0.50 -19.87 -10.58
C LEU A 138 -1.88 -20.33 -11.09
N TYR A 139 -2.57 -19.49 -11.89
CA TYR A 139 -3.84 -19.84 -12.56
C TYR A 139 -3.68 -21.16 -13.35
N ARG A 140 -2.66 -21.23 -14.22
CA ARG A 140 -2.39 -22.41 -15.04
C ARG A 140 -2.12 -23.67 -14.20
N LEU A 141 -1.36 -23.54 -13.10
CA LEU A 141 -1.11 -24.67 -12.19
C LEU A 141 -2.40 -25.16 -11.54
N LEU A 142 -3.26 -24.26 -11.06
CA LEU A 142 -4.54 -24.64 -10.46
C LEU A 142 -5.52 -25.21 -11.49
N GLN A 143 -5.52 -24.71 -12.72
CA GLN A 143 -6.32 -25.24 -13.83
C GLN A 143 -5.86 -26.66 -14.21
N THR A 144 -4.57 -26.92 -14.26
CA THR A 144 -4.05 -28.27 -14.51
C THR A 144 -4.34 -29.24 -13.37
N ALA A 145 -4.58 -28.73 -12.16
CA ALA A 145 -5.05 -29.51 -11.02
C ALA A 145 -6.58 -29.74 -11.05
N GLY A 146 -7.29 -29.27 -12.09
CA GLY A 146 -8.70 -29.53 -12.31
C GLY A 146 -9.67 -28.54 -11.64
N LEU A 147 -9.18 -27.38 -11.15
CA LEU A 147 -10.06 -26.38 -10.55
C LEU A 147 -10.79 -25.59 -11.64
N GLU A 148 -12.06 -25.24 -11.35
CA GLU A 148 -12.87 -24.39 -12.21
C GLU A 148 -12.38 -22.92 -12.19
N PRO A 149 -12.52 -22.17 -13.30
CA PRO A 149 -12.00 -20.82 -13.44
C PRO A 149 -12.45 -19.83 -12.35
N ALA A 150 -13.71 -19.88 -11.93
CA ALA A 150 -14.23 -19.02 -10.87
C ALA A 150 -13.56 -19.32 -9.52
N LEU A 151 -13.41 -20.60 -9.19
CA LEU A 151 -12.72 -21.02 -7.97
C LEU A 151 -11.24 -20.64 -8.01
N ILE A 152 -10.58 -20.73 -9.17
CA ILE A 152 -9.20 -20.27 -9.31
C ILE A 152 -9.10 -18.77 -9.03
N ALA A 153 -10.03 -17.95 -9.51
CA ALA A 153 -10.05 -16.52 -9.25
C ALA A 153 -10.15 -16.21 -7.74
N GLU A 154 -11.02 -16.93 -7.00
CA GLU A 154 -11.09 -16.83 -5.53
C GLU A 154 -9.73 -17.17 -4.88
N LYS A 155 -9.09 -18.25 -5.33
CA LYS A 155 -7.81 -18.67 -4.74
C LYS A 155 -6.65 -17.73 -5.09
N LEU A 156 -6.69 -17.03 -6.22
CA LEU A 156 -5.70 -16.02 -6.59
C LEU A 156 -5.70 -14.80 -5.64
N GLN A 157 -6.79 -14.50 -4.94
CA GLN A 157 -6.81 -13.44 -3.91
C GLN A 157 -5.80 -13.71 -2.78
N PHE A 158 -5.47 -14.97 -2.48
CA PHE A 158 -4.44 -15.31 -1.48
C PHE A 158 -3.03 -14.91 -1.91
N LEU A 159 -2.77 -14.74 -3.21
CA LEU A 159 -1.51 -14.18 -3.70
C LEU A 159 -1.37 -12.71 -3.31
N THR A 160 -2.39 -11.90 -3.52
CA THR A 160 -2.39 -10.47 -3.14
C THR A 160 -2.50 -10.29 -1.63
N CYS A 161 -3.20 -11.17 -0.93
CA CYS A 161 -3.20 -11.27 0.52
C CYS A 161 -1.79 -11.48 1.07
N PHE A 162 -1.02 -12.39 0.48
CA PHE A 162 0.39 -12.58 0.85
C PHE A 162 1.22 -11.32 0.60
N TYR A 163 1.03 -10.60 -0.51
CA TYR A 163 1.75 -9.34 -0.74
C TYR A 163 1.44 -8.29 0.35
N SER A 164 0.17 -8.20 0.77
CA SER A 164 -0.23 -7.32 1.87
C SER A 164 0.36 -7.73 3.22
N CYS A 165 0.45 -9.02 3.50
CA CYS A 165 1.12 -9.55 4.69
C CYS A 165 2.63 -9.27 4.66
N ALA A 166 3.28 -9.49 3.52
CA ALA A 166 4.70 -9.22 3.34
C ALA A 166 5.03 -7.74 3.54
N LEU A 167 4.14 -6.84 3.12
CA LEU A 167 4.30 -5.40 3.30
C LEU A 167 4.42 -5.03 4.78
N MET A 168 3.69 -5.68 5.71
CA MET A 168 3.81 -5.42 7.15
C MET A 168 5.26 -5.64 7.62
N VAL A 169 5.88 -6.74 7.20
CA VAL A 169 7.26 -7.09 7.56
C VAL A 169 8.27 -6.11 6.95
N VAL A 170 8.06 -5.71 5.69
CA VAL A 170 8.93 -4.74 5.01
C VAL A 170 8.84 -3.37 5.66
N CYS A 171 7.63 -2.92 6.04
CA CYS A 171 7.43 -1.66 6.76
C CYS A 171 8.12 -1.66 8.11
N ASP A 172 7.97 -2.72 8.90
CA ASP A 172 8.68 -2.86 10.17
C ASP A 172 10.23 -2.77 9.99
N ARG A 173 10.76 -3.42 8.95
CA ARG A 173 12.21 -3.31 8.63
C ARG A 173 12.61 -1.88 8.28
N LEU A 174 11.78 -1.18 7.50
CA LEU A 174 11.97 0.23 7.17
C LEU A 174 11.95 1.09 8.45
N PHE A 175 11.01 0.88 9.36
CA PHE A 175 10.90 1.61 10.62
C PHE A 175 12.12 1.39 11.52
N CYS A 176 12.56 0.14 11.66
CA CYS A 176 13.79 -0.17 12.38
C CYS A 176 15.01 0.50 11.75
N ARG A 177 15.10 0.49 10.42
CA ARG A 177 16.21 1.15 9.68
C ARG A 177 16.18 2.66 9.87
N CYS A 178 14.98 3.27 9.93
CA CYS A 178 14.81 4.70 10.21
C CYS A 178 14.91 5.06 11.71
N GLY A 179 15.22 4.09 12.58
CA GLY A 179 15.55 4.33 13.99
C GLY A 179 14.34 4.35 14.92
N LEU A 180 13.20 3.78 14.54
CA LEU A 180 12.10 3.55 15.49
C LEU A 180 12.41 2.34 16.38
N GLU A 181 12.16 2.51 17.65
CA GLU A 181 12.37 1.49 18.69
C GLU A 181 11.17 1.43 19.64
N LYS A 182 11.06 0.34 20.38
CA LYS A 182 10.09 0.16 21.47
C LYS A 182 8.66 0.52 21.07
N VAL A 183 7.96 1.32 21.89
CA VAL A 183 6.57 1.73 21.68
C VAL A 183 6.37 2.49 20.36
N ALA A 184 7.31 3.35 19.99
CA ALA A 184 7.21 4.10 18.74
C ALA A 184 7.12 3.19 17.49
N ARG A 185 7.89 2.09 17.50
CA ARG A 185 7.84 1.07 16.46
C ARG A 185 6.48 0.34 16.45
N ILE A 186 5.99 -0.09 17.63
CA ILE A 186 4.69 -0.76 17.75
C ILE A 186 3.56 0.15 17.24
N LEU A 187 3.59 1.45 17.56
CA LEU A 187 2.59 2.42 17.08
C LEU A 187 2.61 2.54 15.56
N ALA A 188 3.78 2.64 14.94
CA ALA A 188 3.91 2.71 13.49
C ALA A 188 3.44 1.41 12.82
N ASP A 189 3.82 0.24 13.35
CA ASP A 189 3.36 -1.07 12.87
C ASP A 189 1.84 -1.21 13.02
N THR A 190 1.25 -0.70 14.11
CA THR A 190 -0.21 -0.72 14.32
C THR A 190 -0.93 0.03 13.20
N VAL A 191 -0.44 1.19 12.79
CA VAL A 191 -1.03 1.93 11.65
C VAL A 191 -1.01 1.09 10.39
N ILE A 192 0.10 0.43 10.06
CA ILE A 192 0.23 -0.41 8.86
C ILE A 192 -0.66 -1.66 8.92
N VAL A 193 -0.70 -2.32 10.07
CA VAL A 193 -1.46 -3.56 10.26
C VAL A 193 -2.95 -3.33 10.08
N PHE A 194 -3.47 -2.24 10.64
CA PHE A 194 -4.90 -1.93 10.65
C PHE A 194 -5.35 -0.98 9.53
N HIS A 195 -4.44 -0.50 8.65
CA HIS A 195 -4.86 0.43 7.63
C HIS A 195 -5.75 -0.25 6.57
N PRO A 196 -7.00 0.25 6.38
CA PRO A 196 -7.97 -0.37 5.50
C PRO A 196 -7.49 -0.55 4.06
N THR A 197 -6.77 0.42 3.49
CA THR A 197 -6.21 0.31 2.13
C THR A 197 -5.45 -1.01 1.93
N PHE A 198 -4.67 -1.47 2.94
CA PHE A 198 -3.89 -2.70 2.80
C PHE A 198 -4.73 -3.97 2.99
N LEU A 199 -5.86 -3.88 3.68
CA LEU A 199 -6.86 -4.94 3.76
C LEU A 199 -7.59 -5.08 2.42
N LEU A 200 -8.13 -3.97 1.90
CA LEU A 200 -8.87 -3.90 0.64
C LEU A 200 -8.01 -4.37 -0.54
N LEU A 201 -6.85 -3.75 -0.74
CA LEU A 201 -5.93 -4.11 -1.83
C LEU A 201 -5.38 -5.53 -1.67
N GLY A 202 -5.30 -6.06 -0.44
CA GLY A 202 -4.91 -7.44 -0.17
C GLY A 202 -5.90 -8.47 -0.69
N GLY A 203 -7.17 -8.09 -0.90
CA GLY A 203 -8.19 -8.95 -1.55
C GLY A 203 -8.37 -8.69 -3.05
N CYS A 204 -7.74 -7.66 -3.63
CA CYS A 204 -7.91 -7.30 -5.04
C CYS A 204 -6.98 -8.08 -5.96
N LEU A 205 -7.53 -8.62 -7.07
CA LEU A 205 -6.77 -9.32 -8.12
C LEU A 205 -6.07 -8.38 -9.10
N ASN A 206 -5.58 -7.23 -8.63
CA ASN A 206 -4.89 -6.26 -9.45
C ASN A 206 -3.40 -6.14 -9.07
N ASN A 207 -2.67 -5.35 -9.82
CA ASN A 207 -1.24 -5.17 -9.67
C ASN A 207 -0.82 -4.16 -8.58
N ASP A 208 -1.78 -3.50 -7.91
CA ASP A 208 -1.49 -2.42 -6.96
C ASP A 208 -0.69 -2.90 -5.75
N MET A 209 -1.11 -4.02 -5.15
CA MET A 209 -0.48 -4.53 -3.92
C MET A 209 0.97 -5.02 -4.16
N LEU A 210 1.23 -5.65 -5.32
CA LEU A 210 2.60 -6.06 -5.67
C LEU A 210 3.49 -4.83 -5.94
N CYS A 211 2.99 -3.85 -6.71
CA CYS A 211 3.70 -2.61 -6.96
C CYS A 211 4.08 -1.91 -5.64
N LEU A 212 3.15 -1.84 -4.71
CA LEU A 212 3.35 -1.22 -3.40
C LEU A 212 4.41 -1.95 -2.57
N LEU A 213 4.32 -3.28 -2.47
CA LEU A 213 5.30 -4.11 -1.76
C LEU A 213 6.71 -3.89 -2.32
N LEU A 214 6.86 -3.95 -3.65
CA LEU A 214 8.16 -3.76 -4.31
C LEU A 214 8.68 -2.33 -4.16
N SER A 215 7.80 -1.33 -4.23
CA SER A 215 8.15 0.08 -4.03
C SER A 215 8.69 0.34 -2.63
N VAL A 216 8.00 -0.13 -1.59
CA VAL A 216 8.45 0.05 -0.20
C VAL A 216 9.72 -0.77 0.07
N THR A 217 9.87 -1.92 -0.57
CA THR A 217 11.12 -2.71 -0.51
C THR A 217 12.28 -1.94 -1.14
N ALA A 218 12.08 -1.30 -2.30
CA ALA A 218 13.09 -0.43 -2.91
C ALA A 218 13.51 0.70 -1.95
N LEU A 219 12.55 1.35 -1.29
CA LEU A 219 12.79 2.44 -0.34
C LEU A 219 13.47 1.95 0.96
N LEU A 220 13.20 0.73 1.41
CA LEU A 220 13.97 0.08 2.50
C LEU A 220 15.45 -0.06 2.13
N PHE A 221 15.74 -0.53 0.92
CA PHE A 221 17.11 -0.66 0.45
C PHE A 221 17.78 0.69 0.15
N PHE A 222 17.00 1.68 -0.30
CA PHE A 222 17.47 3.05 -0.41
C PHE A 222 17.89 3.61 0.96
N ALA A 223 17.06 3.43 2.00
CA ALA A 223 17.41 3.84 3.36
C ALA A 223 18.66 3.13 3.88
N ALA A 224 18.87 1.86 3.53
CA ALA A 224 20.07 1.12 3.85
C ALA A 224 21.30 1.72 3.14
N TRP A 225 21.22 2.00 1.85
CA TRP A 225 22.30 2.65 1.10
C TRP A 225 22.64 4.04 1.66
N TRP A 226 21.61 4.82 1.99
CA TRP A 226 21.80 6.17 2.54
C TRP A 226 22.63 6.19 3.82
N GLN A 227 22.53 5.14 4.63
CA GLN A 227 23.27 5.00 5.89
C GLN A 227 24.62 4.31 5.71
N GLU A 228 24.72 3.30 4.88
CA GLU A 228 25.89 2.43 4.74
C GLU A 228 26.85 2.88 3.63
N HIS A 229 26.34 3.60 2.62
CA HIS A 229 27.07 4.05 1.43
C HIS A 229 27.74 2.91 0.64
N THR A 230 27.25 1.67 0.80
CA THR A 230 27.74 0.49 0.08
C THR A 230 26.93 0.27 -1.20
N THR A 231 27.53 -0.39 -2.21
CA THR A 231 26.90 -0.54 -3.52
C THR A 231 25.74 -1.54 -3.50
N ALA A 232 25.84 -2.62 -2.70
CA ALA A 232 24.86 -3.70 -2.72
C ALA A 232 23.42 -3.25 -2.37
N PRO A 233 23.16 -2.48 -1.30
CA PRO A 233 21.80 -1.98 -1.06
C PRO A 233 21.25 -1.12 -2.21
N LEU A 234 22.12 -0.33 -2.88
CA LEU A 234 21.66 0.49 -4.00
C LEU A 234 21.28 -0.34 -5.22
N LEU A 235 21.97 -1.44 -5.49
CA LEU A 235 21.61 -2.39 -6.55
C LEU A 235 20.27 -3.07 -6.24
N TRP A 236 20.05 -3.49 -5.00
CA TRP A 236 18.74 -4.01 -4.59
C TRP A 236 17.63 -2.98 -4.69
N CYS A 237 17.89 -1.72 -4.31
CA CYS A 237 16.95 -0.62 -4.54
C CYS A 237 16.59 -0.51 -6.03
N GLY A 238 17.58 -0.52 -6.93
CA GLY A 238 17.36 -0.47 -8.38
C GLY A 238 16.57 -1.67 -8.91
N ALA A 239 16.89 -2.87 -8.43
CA ALA A 239 16.19 -4.09 -8.82
C ALA A 239 14.70 -4.05 -8.40
N PHE A 240 14.42 -3.71 -7.14
CA PHE A 240 13.04 -3.64 -6.64
C PHE A 240 12.26 -2.47 -7.25
N LEU A 241 12.89 -1.33 -7.55
CA LEU A 241 12.26 -0.24 -8.30
C LEU A 241 11.90 -0.67 -9.73
N GLY A 242 12.82 -1.32 -10.43
CA GLY A 242 12.55 -1.86 -11.78
C GLY A 242 11.42 -2.90 -11.76
N LEU A 243 11.40 -3.81 -10.80
CA LEU A 243 10.32 -4.78 -10.61
C LEU A 243 8.99 -4.09 -10.22
N ALA A 244 9.01 -3.03 -9.40
CA ALA A 244 7.82 -2.26 -9.10
C ALA A 244 7.23 -1.60 -10.36
N MET A 245 8.09 -1.05 -11.24
CA MET A 245 7.67 -0.53 -12.54
C MET A 245 7.14 -1.63 -13.47
N MET A 246 7.67 -2.84 -13.39
CA MET A 246 7.13 -4.01 -14.10
C MET A 246 5.78 -4.49 -13.54
N ALA A 247 5.43 -4.12 -12.31
CA ALA A 247 4.09 -4.34 -11.77
C ALA A 247 3.16 -3.18 -12.17
N LYS A 248 3.60 -1.93 -12.06
CA LYS A 248 2.81 -0.73 -12.41
C LYS A 248 3.73 0.44 -12.75
N VAL A 249 3.53 1.07 -13.91
CA VAL A 249 4.40 2.17 -14.41
C VAL A 249 4.48 3.34 -13.41
N SER A 250 3.42 3.60 -12.63
CA SER A 250 3.40 4.69 -11.64
C SER A 250 4.51 4.60 -10.59
N ALA A 251 5.11 3.42 -10.35
CA ALA A 251 6.29 3.30 -9.50
C ALA A 251 7.49 4.14 -10.00
N ALA A 252 7.53 4.52 -11.27
CA ALA A 252 8.53 5.43 -11.82
C ALA A 252 8.55 6.80 -11.12
N LEU A 253 7.45 7.23 -10.49
CA LEU A 253 7.39 8.45 -9.69
C LEU A 253 8.40 8.46 -8.54
N LEU A 254 8.78 7.29 -8.02
CA LEU A 254 9.83 7.17 -7.00
C LEU A 254 11.21 7.59 -7.50
N ALA A 255 11.46 7.54 -8.81
CA ALA A 255 12.74 7.94 -9.38
C ALA A 255 13.05 9.42 -9.14
N PHE A 256 12.05 10.31 -9.09
CA PHE A 256 12.26 11.74 -8.89
C PHE A 256 12.86 12.08 -7.51
N PRO A 257 12.26 11.67 -6.37
CA PRO A 257 12.84 11.91 -5.06
C PRO A 257 14.18 11.19 -4.86
N LEU A 258 14.36 10.01 -5.45
CA LEU A 258 15.65 9.30 -5.41
C LEU A 258 16.72 10.03 -6.19
N ALA A 259 16.41 10.54 -7.40
CA ALA A 259 17.33 11.35 -8.19
C ALA A 259 17.72 12.65 -7.45
N ALA A 260 16.73 13.35 -6.86
CA ALA A 260 17.01 14.53 -6.04
C ALA A 260 17.95 14.22 -4.85
N ALA A 261 17.73 13.08 -4.19
CA ALA A 261 18.59 12.60 -3.11
C ALA A 261 20.01 12.24 -3.61
N PHE A 262 20.14 11.62 -4.78
CA PHE A 262 21.44 11.34 -5.41
C PHE A 262 22.20 12.61 -5.72
N VAL A 263 21.55 13.61 -6.31
CA VAL A 263 22.14 14.92 -6.60
C VAL A 263 22.58 15.60 -5.29
N ALA A 264 21.70 15.68 -4.30
CA ALA A 264 22.03 16.26 -3.00
C ALA A 264 23.22 15.54 -2.34
N ARG A 265 23.32 14.23 -2.51
CA ARG A 265 24.43 13.44 -1.94
C ARG A 265 25.77 13.75 -2.61
N ILE A 266 25.82 14.02 -3.91
CA ILE A 266 27.05 14.44 -4.61
C ILE A 266 27.60 15.72 -3.99
N PHE A 267 26.74 16.72 -3.74
CA PHE A 267 27.15 18.01 -3.17
C PHE A 267 27.52 17.95 -1.67
N THR A 268 26.97 16.96 -0.93
CA THR A 268 27.22 16.80 0.50
C THR A 268 28.30 15.77 0.84
N CYS A 269 28.79 15.04 -0.17
CA CYS A 269 29.80 14.01 0.01
C CYS A 269 31.18 14.65 0.27
N LYS A 270 31.79 14.25 1.39
CA LYS A 270 33.19 14.64 1.73
C LYS A 270 34.25 13.72 1.09
N GLY A 271 33.83 12.72 0.29
CA GLY A 271 34.68 11.72 -0.33
C GLY A 271 34.77 11.88 -1.86
N ASN A 272 35.23 10.80 -2.54
CA ASN A 272 35.34 10.77 -3.98
C ASN A 272 33.96 10.70 -4.68
N PRO A 273 33.50 11.75 -5.38
CA PRO A 273 32.23 11.76 -6.09
C PRO A 273 32.17 10.70 -7.22
N GLY A 274 33.31 10.31 -7.79
CA GLY A 274 33.37 9.29 -8.83
C GLY A 274 32.84 7.92 -8.36
N ARG A 275 33.02 7.58 -7.07
CA ARG A 275 32.44 6.37 -6.49
C ARG A 275 30.90 6.44 -6.48
N LEU A 276 30.33 7.58 -6.14
CA LEU A 276 28.87 7.77 -6.15
C LEU A 276 28.31 7.69 -7.56
N ILE A 277 28.96 8.37 -8.52
CA ILE A 277 28.56 8.33 -9.94
C ILE A 277 28.57 6.89 -10.44
N LYS A 278 29.62 6.10 -10.14
CA LYS A 278 29.66 4.68 -10.49
C LYS A 278 28.47 3.90 -9.89
N GLN A 279 28.14 4.15 -8.62
CA GLN A 279 26.98 3.53 -7.97
C GLN A 279 25.66 3.89 -8.68
N TYR A 280 25.49 5.17 -9.09
CA TYR A 280 24.28 5.62 -9.79
C TYR A 280 24.15 5.03 -11.19
N LEU A 281 25.26 4.90 -11.90
CA LEU A 281 25.29 4.22 -13.20
C LEU A 281 24.91 2.74 -13.06
N LEU A 282 25.41 2.05 -12.04
CA LEU A 282 25.04 0.67 -11.74
C LEU A 282 23.58 0.55 -11.32
N PHE A 283 23.05 1.47 -10.51
CA PHE A 283 21.64 1.54 -10.18
C PHE A 283 20.78 1.68 -11.45
N GLY A 284 21.14 2.62 -12.34
CA GLY A 284 20.44 2.81 -13.61
C GLY A 284 20.53 1.59 -14.53
N ALA A 285 21.71 0.95 -14.61
CA ALA A 285 21.92 -0.25 -15.40
C ALA A 285 21.07 -1.45 -14.96
N VAL A 286 20.61 -1.46 -13.69
CA VAL A 286 19.68 -2.48 -13.18
C VAL A 286 18.22 -2.03 -13.31
N SER A 287 17.91 -0.82 -12.84
CA SER A 287 16.51 -0.36 -12.74
C SER A 287 15.88 -0.05 -14.10
N VAL A 288 16.65 0.56 -15.03
CA VAL A 288 16.12 0.99 -16.33
C VAL A 288 15.74 -0.20 -17.23
N PRO A 289 16.60 -1.21 -17.47
CA PRO A 289 16.19 -2.36 -18.28
C PRO A 289 14.98 -3.08 -17.69
N LEU A 290 14.95 -3.30 -16.37
CA LEU A 290 13.82 -3.97 -15.70
C LEU A 290 12.54 -3.15 -15.81
N GLY A 291 12.58 -1.85 -15.57
CA GLY A 291 11.37 -1.02 -15.49
C GLY A 291 10.87 -0.52 -16.84
N MET A 292 11.76 -0.31 -17.82
CA MET A 292 11.43 0.38 -19.06
C MET A 292 11.16 -0.52 -20.27
N TRP A 293 11.52 -1.82 -20.20
CA TRP A 293 11.37 -2.69 -21.37
C TRP A 293 9.90 -2.78 -21.85
N PHE A 294 8.93 -2.85 -20.93
CA PHE A 294 7.51 -2.95 -21.29
C PHE A 294 6.97 -1.65 -21.87
N PRO A 295 7.17 -0.46 -21.26
CA PRO A 295 6.84 0.82 -21.91
C PRO A 295 7.52 1.01 -23.28
N LEU A 296 8.80 0.61 -23.42
CA LEU A 296 9.52 0.67 -24.70
C LEU A 296 8.94 -0.30 -25.75
N ARG A 297 8.59 -1.54 -25.34
CA ARG A 297 7.86 -2.46 -26.20
C ARG A 297 6.55 -1.84 -26.71
N ASN A 298 5.80 -1.21 -25.82
CA ASN A 298 4.51 -0.62 -26.17
C ASN A 298 4.67 0.60 -27.08
N LEU A 299 5.68 1.42 -26.84
CA LEU A 299 6.03 2.52 -27.73
C LEU A 299 6.38 2.02 -29.14
N THR A 300 7.24 1.00 -29.25
CA THR A 300 7.74 0.51 -30.53
C THR A 300 6.73 -0.33 -31.31
N ARG A 301 5.88 -1.10 -30.64
CA ARG A 301 4.92 -2.01 -31.29
C ARG A 301 3.53 -1.39 -31.48
N PHE A 302 3.10 -0.51 -30.57
CA PHE A 302 1.73 -0.01 -30.53
C PHE A 302 1.64 1.51 -30.57
N GLY A 303 2.77 2.24 -30.63
CA GLY A 303 2.81 3.70 -30.63
C GLY A 303 2.37 4.36 -29.34
N GLN A 304 2.25 3.60 -28.25
CA GLN A 304 1.84 4.13 -26.95
C GLN A 304 2.99 4.87 -26.27
N SER A 305 2.74 6.07 -25.72
CA SER A 305 3.76 6.85 -25.01
C SER A 305 4.29 6.11 -23.77
N LEU A 306 5.50 6.44 -23.31
CA LEU A 306 6.12 5.77 -22.14
C LEU A 306 5.30 5.85 -20.85
N GLY A 307 4.53 6.93 -20.69
CA GLY A 307 3.60 7.14 -19.56
C GLY A 307 2.14 6.95 -19.95
N TYR A 308 1.86 6.14 -20.98
CA TYR A 308 0.51 5.94 -21.48
C TYR A 308 -0.44 5.43 -20.39
N VAL A 309 -1.56 6.12 -20.26
CA VAL A 309 -2.71 5.71 -19.45
C VAL A 309 -3.91 5.64 -20.37
N ALA A 310 -4.57 4.50 -20.42
CA ALA A 310 -5.76 4.34 -21.24
C ALA A 310 -6.90 5.26 -20.72
N ALA A 311 -7.44 6.09 -21.60
CA ALA A 311 -8.48 7.04 -21.24
C ALA A 311 -9.85 6.36 -21.16
N LEU A 312 -10.62 6.69 -20.12
CA LEU A 312 -12.02 6.33 -20.05
C LEU A 312 -12.83 7.18 -21.05
N SER A 313 -13.86 6.60 -21.65
CA SER A 313 -14.77 7.34 -22.50
C SER A 313 -15.69 8.24 -21.66
N PRO A 314 -15.68 9.57 -21.85
CA PRO A 314 -16.58 10.48 -21.14
C PRO A 314 -18.06 10.13 -21.35
N ARG A 315 -18.45 9.69 -22.56
CA ARG A 315 -19.84 9.31 -22.87
C ARG A 315 -20.27 8.05 -22.13
N ALA A 316 -19.38 7.05 -22.05
CA ALA A 316 -19.69 5.79 -21.35
C ALA A 316 -19.65 5.91 -19.82
N ASN A 317 -19.03 6.96 -19.29
CA ASN A 317 -18.84 7.21 -17.86
C ASN A 317 -19.31 8.61 -17.46
N ALA A 318 -20.43 9.09 -18.05
CA ALA A 318 -20.89 10.47 -17.86
C ALA A 318 -21.19 10.81 -16.38
N SER A 319 -21.76 9.88 -15.62
CA SER A 319 -22.04 10.05 -14.18
C SER A 319 -20.79 10.24 -13.30
N GLN A 320 -19.63 9.85 -13.79
CA GLN A 320 -18.35 9.98 -13.07
C GLN A 320 -17.46 11.11 -13.63
N TYR A 321 -17.87 11.76 -14.75
CA TYR A 321 -17.05 12.71 -15.44
C TYR A 321 -17.10 14.11 -14.79
N LEU A 322 -15.94 14.67 -14.46
CA LEU A 322 -15.79 15.87 -13.64
C LEU A 322 -15.15 17.05 -14.41
N ALA A 323 -15.05 17.00 -15.75
CA ALA A 323 -14.38 18.09 -16.49
C ALA A 323 -15.14 19.42 -16.40
N ASP A 324 -16.46 19.37 -16.23
CA ASP A 324 -17.31 20.57 -16.11
C ASP A 324 -17.34 21.15 -14.69
N VAL A 325 -16.77 20.43 -13.70
CA VAL A 325 -16.64 20.91 -12.33
C VAL A 325 -15.45 21.84 -12.21
N SER A 326 -15.67 23.05 -11.69
CA SER A 326 -14.61 24.05 -11.59
C SER A 326 -13.43 23.58 -10.72
N PRO A 327 -12.17 23.99 -11.03
CA PRO A 327 -11.01 23.67 -10.22
C PRO A 327 -11.14 24.09 -8.76
N ALA A 328 -11.82 25.21 -8.49
CA ALA A 328 -12.08 25.67 -7.13
C ALA A 328 -12.96 24.70 -6.36
N GLN A 329 -14.04 24.20 -6.95
CA GLN A 329 -14.89 23.18 -6.33
C GLN A 329 -14.13 21.88 -6.09
N ARG A 330 -13.29 21.46 -7.05
CA ARG A 330 -12.51 20.23 -6.95
C ARG A 330 -11.39 20.30 -5.90
N LEU A 331 -10.85 21.46 -5.57
CA LEU A 331 -9.74 21.60 -4.61
C LEU A 331 -10.19 22.09 -3.23
N ILE A 332 -11.10 23.10 -3.18
CA ILE A 332 -11.48 23.78 -1.95
C ILE A 332 -12.99 23.81 -1.67
N GLY A 333 -13.80 23.18 -2.52
CA GLY A 333 -15.24 23.03 -2.29
C GLY A 333 -15.51 21.85 -1.35
N PHE A 334 -16.13 22.14 -0.18
CA PHE A 334 -16.50 21.12 0.80
C PHE A 334 -18.02 21.16 1.06
N PRO A 335 -18.85 20.56 0.17
CA PRO A 335 -20.28 20.54 0.33
C PRO A 335 -20.68 19.79 1.61
N LEU A 336 -21.67 20.29 2.33
CA LEU A 336 -22.12 19.70 3.60
C LEU A 336 -22.61 18.27 3.42
N SER A 337 -23.30 17.97 2.32
CA SER A 337 -23.71 16.61 1.93
C SER A 337 -22.55 15.63 1.89
N GLN A 338 -21.43 16.04 1.32
CA GLN A 338 -20.23 15.24 1.23
C GLN A 338 -19.51 15.12 2.58
N LEU A 339 -19.58 16.14 3.44
CA LEU A 339 -18.98 16.07 4.78
C LEU A 339 -19.78 15.19 5.73
N THR A 340 -21.09 15.07 5.56
CA THR A 340 -21.97 14.21 6.36
C THR A 340 -22.07 12.77 5.85
N ASN A 341 -21.45 12.45 4.72
CA ASN A 341 -21.29 11.08 4.21
C ASN A 341 -19.83 10.63 4.35
N PRO A 342 -19.52 9.55 5.12
CA PRO A 342 -18.14 9.08 5.27
C PRO A 342 -17.61 8.39 4.02
N PHE A 343 -18.49 7.96 3.10
CA PHE A 343 -18.12 7.21 1.90
C PHE A 343 -17.99 8.10 0.67
N GLN A 344 -17.29 7.58 -0.35
CA GLN A 344 -17.23 8.23 -1.65
C GLN A 344 -18.62 8.24 -2.30
N SER A 345 -19.05 9.40 -2.82
CA SER A 345 -20.33 9.51 -3.53
C SER A 345 -20.13 9.32 -5.03
N TRP A 346 -20.97 8.47 -5.61
CA TRP A 346 -21.06 8.17 -7.03
C TRP A 346 -22.37 8.71 -7.64
N VAL A 347 -23.16 9.44 -6.85
CA VAL A 347 -24.45 9.99 -7.27
C VAL A 347 -24.24 11.20 -8.17
N GLU A 348 -24.81 11.19 -9.37
CA GLU A 348 -24.65 12.26 -10.38
C GLU A 348 -25.12 13.63 -9.86
N ALA A 349 -26.18 13.69 -9.05
CA ALA A 349 -26.70 14.92 -8.48
C ALA A 349 -25.79 15.51 -7.36
N ASP A 350 -24.95 14.70 -6.73
CA ASP A 350 -24.01 15.11 -5.67
C ASP A 350 -22.72 14.29 -5.77
N PRO A 351 -21.93 14.50 -6.84
CA PRO A 351 -20.74 13.72 -7.06
C PRO A 351 -19.63 14.06 -6.07
N GLY A 352 -18.89 13.04 -5.64
CA GLY A 352 -17.68 13.20 -4.84
C GLY A 352 -16.55 13.84 -5.65
N CYS A 353 -16.66 15.15 -5.93
CA CYS A 353 -15.77 15.88 -6.83
C CYS A 353 -14.52 16.46 -6.17
N ASN A 354 -14.51 16.66 -4.84
CA ASN A 354 -13.37 17.24 -4.14
C ASN A 354 -12.25 16.20 -4.00
N VAL A 355 -11.08 16.50 -4.57
CA VAL A 355 -9.92 15.61 -4.63
C VAL A 355 -9.43 15.20 -3.24
N PHE A 356 -9.34 16.10 -2.28
CA PHE A 356 -8.83 15.80 -0.95
C PHE A 356 -9.85 15.06 -0.09
N LEU A 357 -11.13 15.39 -0.22
CA LEU A 357 -12.18 14.69 0.50
C LEU A 357 -12.33 13.25 0.00
N SER A 358 -12.33 13.06 -1.33
CA SER A 358 -12.28 11.73 -1.96
C SER A 358 -11.05 10.94 -1.54
N LEU A 359 -9.88 11.58 -1.53
CA LEU A 359 -8.63 10.97 -1.07
C LEU A 359 -8.76 10.40 0.34
N PHE A 360 -9.27 11.17 1.30
CA PHE A 360 -9.41 10.70 2.68
C PHE A 360 -10.47 9.60 2.81
N LYS A 361 -11.61 9.72 2.13
CA LYS A 361 -12.66 8.70 2.16
C LYS A 361 -12.18 7.39 1.55
N THR A 362 -11.57 7.44 0.38
CA THR A 362 -11.08 6.24 -0.31
C THR A 362 -9.89 5.60 0.39
N SER A 363 -9.13 6.36 1.20
CA SER A 363 -8.03 5.79 2.00
C SER A 363 -8.50 4.79 3.05
N VAL A 364 -9.72 4.93 3.52
CA VAL A 364 -10.26 4.07 4.59
C VAL A 364 -11.42 3.19 4.14
N PHE A 365 -12.10 3.50 3.04
CA PHE A 365 -13.25 2.72 2.57
C PHE A 365 -13.11 2.23 1.12
N GLY A 366 -12.06 2.67 0.41
CA GLY A 366 -11.97 2.46 -1.03
C GLY A 366 -13.14 3.15 -1.74
N GLU A 367 -13.63 2.53 -2.77
CA GLU A 367 -14.77 2.98 -3.56
C GLU A 367 -16.12 2.42 -3.06
N GLN A 368 -16.16 1.89 -1.82
CA GLN A 368 -17.28 1.11 -1.30
C GLN A 368 -17.98 1.82 -0.14
N GLU A 369 -19.25 1.50 0.02
CA GLU A 369 -20.02 1.82 1.23
C GLU A 369 -19.94 0.64 2.20
N TRP A 370 -19.87 0.95 3.51
CA TRP A 370 -19.77 -0.04 4.58
C TRP A 370 -20.88 0.17 5.59
N GLY A 371 -21.30 -0.90 6.24
CA GLY A 371 -22.19 -0.84 7.38
C GLY A 371 -21.58 -0.01 8.54
N HIS A 372 -22.24 0.04 9.69
CA HIS A 372 -21.76 0.69 10.91
C HIS A 372 -21.33 2.16 10.70
N ARG A 373 -22.22 2.97 10.15
CA ARG A 373 -21.96 4.36 9.74
C ARG A 373 -21.31 5.23 10.82
N PHE A 374 -21.63 4.99 12.10
CA PHE A 374 -20.99 5.68 13.23
C PHE A 374 -19.49 5.37 13.32
N PHE A 375 -19.11 4.09 13.28
CA PHE A 375 -17.69 3.71 13.31
C PHE A 375 -16.94 4.14 12.05
N ALA A 376 -17.63 4.22 10.90
CA ALA A 376 -17.07 4.76 9.67
C ALA A 376 -16.71 6.25 9.83
N PHE A 377 -17.58 7.07 10.43
CA PHE A 377 -17.23 8.45 10.75
C PHE A 377 -16.06 8.56 11.71
N VAL A 378 -16.04 7.77 12.78
CA VAL A 378 -14.93 7.77 13.75
C VAL A 378 -13.63 7.40 13.04
N LEU A 379 -13.62 6.35 12.22
CA LEU A 379 -12.44 5.92 11.49
C LEU A 379 -11.95 7.01 10.54
N LEU A 380 -12.84 7.63 9.76
CA LEU A 380 -12.49 8.71 8.84
C LEU A 380 -11.87 9.90 9.59
N LEU A 381 -12.53 10.41 10.63
CA LEU A 381 -12.05 11.57 11.38
C LEU A 381 -10.70 11.33 12.05
N VAL A 382 -10.52 10.16 12.68
CA VAL A 382 -9.25 9.79 13.30
C VAL A 382 -8.16 9.61 12.25
N SER A 383 -8.48 9.01 11.08
CA SER A 383 -7.52 8.86 9.97
C SER A 383 -7.07 10.21 9.45
N VAL A 384 -7.98 11.16 9.23
CA VAL A 384 -7.65 12.53 8.80
C VAL A 384 -6.77 13.21 9.85
N ALA A 385 -7.13 13.13 11.13
CA ALA A 385 -6.33 13.73 12.20
C ALA A 385 -4.92 13.15 12.26
N LEU A 386 -4.78 11.82 12.22
CA LEU A 386 -3.47 11.15 12.21
C LEU A 386 -2.65 11.50 10.96
N ALA A 387 -3.27 11.57 9.77
CA ALA A 387 -2.60 11.97 8.53
C ALA A 387 -2.07 13.41 8.60
N LEU A 388 -2.86 14.35 9.11
CA LEU A 388 -2.43 15.74 9.30
C LEU A 388 -1.28 15.85 10.31
N VAL A 389 -1.37 15.17 11.45
CA VAL A 389 -0.30 15.10 12.45
C VAL A 389 0.98 14.49 11.85
N ALA A 390 0.85 13.42 11.08
CA ALA A 390 1.98 12.78 10.40
C ALA A 390 2.65 13.73 9.40
N PHE A 391 1.87 14.42 8.57
CA PHE A 391 2.37 15.37 7.58
C PHE A 391 3.08 16.58 8.24
N VAL A 392 2.46 17.19 9.23
CA VAL A 392 3.07 18.31 10.00
C VAL A 392 4.36 17.84 10.67
N THR A 393 4.39 16.63 11.23
CA THR A 393 5.59 16.06 11.84
C THR A 393 6.71 15.86 10.80
N LEU A 394 6.37 15.33 9.62
CA LEU A 394 7.33 15.12 8.54
C LEU A 394 7.90 16.44 8.05
N LEU A 395 7.04 17.45 7.84
CA LEU A 395 7.43 18.79 7.45
C LEU A 395 8.37 19.42 8.48
N TRP A 396 7.99 19.38 9.76
CA TRP A 396 8.79 19.90 10.86
C TRP A 396 10.19 19.24 10.96
N ARG A 397 10.25 17.91 10.88
CA ARG A 397 11.52 17.16 10.95
C ARG A 397 12.43 17.43 9.74
N SER A 398 11.85 17.65 8.57
CA SER A 398 12.58 17.86 7.32
C SER A 398 13.12 19.28 7.21
N THR A 399 12.38 20.29 7.67
CA THR A 399 12.74 21.71 7.53
C THR A 399 13.52 22.24 8.74
N GLY A 400 13.43 21.58 9.88
CA GLY A 400 14.04 22.05 11.14
C GLY A 400 13.45 23.35 11.68
N ILE A 401 12.25 23.78 11.22
CA ILE A 401 11.63 25.07 11.55
C ILE A 401 11.44 25.24 13.07
N PHE A 402 11.16 24.14 13.79
CA PHE A 402 10.87 24.19 15.24
C PHE A 402 11.87 23.45 16.11
N LEU A 403 12.72 22.59 15.55
CA LEU A 403 13.77 21.85 16.26
C LEU A 403 14.98 21.71 15.34
N LYS A 404 16.18 21.66 15.93
CA LYS A 404 17.39 21.37 15.16
C LYS A 404 17.22 20.03 14.43
N PRO A 405 17.35 20.00 13.09
CA PRO A 405 17.15 18.78 12.32
C PRO A 405 18.13 17.70 12.80
N ARG A 406 17.63 16.50 13.05
CA ARG A 406 18.52 15.34 13.19
C ARG A 406 19.27 15.18 11.87
N LYS A 407 20.60 15.05 11.94
CA LYS A 407 21.54 15.06 10.80
C LYS A 407 21.33 13.93 9.74
N ASN A 408 20.18 13.28 9.67
CA ASN A 408 20.04 12.05 8.91
C ASN A 408 19.61 12.25 7.45
N GLY A 409 19.09 13.41 7.06
CA GLY A 409 18.71 13.74 5.68
C GLY A 409 17.58 12.90 5.06
N LEU A 410 17.25 11.74 5.61
CA LEU A 410 16.17 10.88 5.11
C LEU A 410 14.78 11.51 5.24
N ASP A 411 14.54 12.28 6.32
CA ASP A 411 13.25 12.96 6.49
C ASP A 411 12.96 13.92 5.32
N ALA A 412 14.00 14.59 4.78
CA ALA A 412 13.85 15.44 3.60
C ALA A 412 13.54 14.64 2.33
N VAL A 413 14.12 13.45 2.19
CA VAL A 413 13.78 12.54 1.07
C VAL A 413 12.33 12.08 1.17
N TRP A 414 11.87 11.71 2.37
CA TRP A 414 10.47 11.29 2.58
C TRP A 414 9.49 12.44 2.36
N LEU A 415 9.83 13.66 2.73
CA LEU A 415 9.04 14.84 2.41
C LEU A 415 8.99 15.10 0.90
N THR A 416 10.12 15.02 0.20
CA THR A 416 10.17 15.18 -1.26
C THR A 416 9.32 14.12 -1.95
N LEU A 417 9.41 12.86 -1.50
CA LEU A 417 8.57 11.77 -1.98
C LEU A 417 7.09 12.09 -1.79
N THR A 418 6.70 12.54 -0.59
CA THR A 418 5.31 12.88 -0.26
C THR A 418 4.79 14.01 -1.14
N VAL A 419 5.57 15.10 -1.30
CA VAL A 419 5.18 16.25 -2.11
C VAL A 419 5.07 15.88 -3.59
N VAL A 420 6.06 15.19 -4.15
CA VAL A 420 6.05 14.77 -5.57
C VAL A 420 4.86 13.87 -5.85
N THR A 421 4.59 12.90 -4.98
CA THR A 421 3.48 11.94 -5.18
C THR A 421 2.12 12.65 -5.05
N LEU A 422 1.94 13.54 -4.07
CA LEU A 422 0.70 14.34 -3.93
C LEU A 422 0.48 15.26 -5.13
N LEU A 423 1.51 15.98 -5.59
CA LEU A 423 1.40 16.85 -6.77
C LEU A 423 1.06 16.05 -8.02
N SER A 424 1.75 14.92 -8.23
CA SER A 424 1.46 14.01 -9.35
C SER A 424 0.04 13.48 -9.32
N PHE A 425 -0.48 13.16 -8.12
CA PHE A 425 -1.86 12.73 -7.95
C PHE A 425 -2.86 13.84 -8.30
N VAL A 426 -2.64 15.06 -7.82
CA VAL A 426 -3.52 16.19 -8.16
C VAL A 426 -3.51 16.41 -9.68
N VAL A 427 -2.33 16.43 -10.30
CA VAL A 427 -2.21 16.56 -11.79
C VAL A 427 -2.96 15.43 -12.49
N PHE A 428 -2.82 14.19 -12.01
CA PHE A 428 -3.53 13.03 -12.56
C PHE A 428 -5.04 13.18 -12.46
N CYS A 429 -5.59 13.62 -11.31
CA CYS A 429 -7.02 13.85 -11.14
C CYS A 429 -7.58 14.89 -12.12
N PHE A 430 -6.79 15.90 -12.51
CA PHE A 430 -7.20 16.91 -13.51
C PHE A 430 -7.01 16.43 -14.95
N ALA A 431 -5.95 15.66 -15.22
CA ALA A 431 -5.70 15.09 -16.55
C ALA A 431 -6.72 13.99 -16.90
N TYR A 432 -7.18 13.25 -15.90
CA TYR A 432 -8.21 12.20 -16.01
C TYR A 432 -9.38 12.54 -15.07
N PRO A 433 -10.29 13.45 -15.47
CA PRO A 433 -11.28 14.05 -14.62
C PRO A 433 -12.48 13.11 -14.38
N PHE A 434 -12.24 12.02 -13.66
CA PHE A 434 -13.26 11.06 -13.24
C PHE A 434 -13.23 10.87 -11.72
N ILE A 435 -14.36 10.49 -11.12
CA ILE A 435 -14.44 10.21 -9.68
C ILE A 435 -13.45 9.09 -9.29
N CYS A 436 -13.38 8.01 -10.09
CA CYS A 436 -12.48 6.87 -9.83
C CYS A 436 -10.98 7.24 -9.92
N SER A 437 -10.62 8.35 -10.59
CA SER A 437 -9.25 8.84 -10.61
C SER A 437 -8.79 9.46 -9.28
N GLN A 438 -9.72 9.74 -8.36
CA GLN A 438 -9.46 10.36 -7.06
C GLN A 438 -9.22 9.35 -5.93
N ASP A 439 -8.96 8.08 -6.28
CA ASP A 439 -8.74 7.00 -5.33
C ASP A 439 -7.35 7.08 -4.65
N PHE A 440 -7.34 6.88 -3.33
CA PHE A 440 -6.13 6.86 -2.50
C PHE A 440 -5.14 5.74 -2.86
N ARG A 441 -5.58 4.67 -3.52
CA ARG A 441 -4.68 3.57 -3.94
C ARG A 441 -3.44 4.06 -4.70
N TYR A 442 -3.54 5.18 -5.41
CA TYR A 442 -2.42 5.82 -6.10
C TYR A 442 -1.38 6.45 -5.16
N LEU A 443 -1.76 6.72 -3.91
CA LEU A 443 -0.91 7.31 -2.87
C LEU A 443 -0.54 6.32 -1.74
N ALA A 444 -0.96 5.06 -1.82
CA ALA A 444 -0.79 4.08 -0.76
C ALA A 444 0.68 3.88 -0.32
N ALA A 445 1.65 4.14 -1.24
CA ALA A 445 3.08 4.12 -0.94
C ALA A 445 3.52 5.20 0.07
N LEU A 446 2.68 6.19 0.39
CA LEU A 446 2.97 7.22 1.39
C LEU A 446 2.63 6.77 2.83
N LEU A 447 1.78 5.77 3.00
CA LEU A 447 1.34 5.30 4.33
C LEU A 447 2.50 4.91 5.26
N PRO A 448 3.54 4.17 4.81
CA PRO A 448 4.68 3.86 5.67
C PRO A 448 5.40 5.10 6.21
N PHE A 449 5.45 6.19 5.44
CA PHE A 449 6.11 7.44 5.87
C PHE A 449 5.23 8.25 6.83
N GLY A 450 3.90 8.17 6.66
CA GLY A 450 2.95 8.68 7.65
C GLY A 450 3.10 7.95 9.00
N ALA A 451 3.10 6.63 8.99
CA ALA A 451 3.29 5.80 10.17
C ALA A 451 4.66 6.03 10.83
N LEU A 452 5.73 6.12 10.03
CA LEU A 452 7.08 6.48 10.48
C LEU A 452 7.10 7.84 11.19
N SER A 453 6.40 8.84 10.63
CA SER A 453 6.33 10.20 11.19
C SER A 453 5.64 10.21 12.54
N LEU A 454 4.53 9.48 12.71
CA LEU A 454 3.84 9.32 14.01
C LEU A 454 4.75 8.66 15.05
N GLY A 455 5.48 7.61 14.67
CA GLY A 455 6.48 6.97 15.52
C GLY A 455 7.61 7.91 15.92
N HIS A 456 8.10 8.71 14.99
CA HIS A 456 9.10 9.74 15.28
C HIS A 456 8.58 10.85 16.20
N LEU A 457 7.32 11.28 16.04
CA LEU A 457 6.70 12.25 16.94
C LEU A 457 6.69 11.70 18.37
N TYR A 458 6.24 10.44 18.53
CA TYR A 458 6.25 9.77 19.83
C TYR A 458 7.66 9.73 20.45
N SER A 459 8.69 9.36 19.67
CA SER A 459 10.06 9.27 20.16
C SER A 459 10.72 10.63 20.48
N SER A 460 10.29 11.70 19.80
CA SER A 460 10.93 13.03 19.92
C SER A 460 10.24 13.90 20.96
N CYS A 461 8.96 13.70 21.22
CA CYS A 461 8.20 14.46 22.20
C CYS A 461 8.34 13.86 23.60
N LYS A 462 8.52 14.69 24.61
CA LYS A 462 8.57 14.28 26.03
C LYS A 462 7.24 14.46 26.78
N SER A 463 6.24 15.07 26.11
CA SER A 463 4.95 15.36 26.72
C SER A 463 4.13 14.08 26.92
N ARG A 464 3.73 13.80 28.15
CA ARG A 464 2.81 12.68 28.45
C ARG A 464 1.45 12.85 27.78
N VAL A 465 1.00 14.09 27.63
CA VAL A 465 -0.26 14.42 26.94
C VAL A 465 -0.18 14.02 25.47
N THR A 466 0.89 14.43 24.77
CA THR A 466 1.11 14.03 23.36
C THR A 466 1.20 12.51 23.20
N HIS A 467 1.90 11.82 24.11
CA HIS A 467 1.97 10.35 24.09
C HIS A 467 0.58 9.73 24.28
N GLY A 468 -0.22 10.24 25.24
CA GLY A 468 -1.57 9.80 25.49
C GLY A 468 -2.47 9.96 24.27
N PHE A 469 -2.45 11.14 23.63
CA PHE A 469 -3.22 11.40 22.41
C PHE A 469 -2.83 10.50 21.24
N LEU A 470 -1.53 10.28 21.02
CA LEU A 470 -1.05 9.38 19.94
C LEU A 470 -1.47 7.94 20.18
N ILE A 471 -1.30 7.42 21.40
CA ILE A 471 -1.70 6.05 21.75
C ILE A 471 -3.21 5.91 21.60
N ALA A 472 -4.01 6.83 22.18
CA ALA A 472 -5.46 6.78 22.10
C ALA A 472 -5.97 6.90 20.66
N GLY A 473 -5.42 7.83 19.87
CA GLY A 473 -5.79 8.01 18.47
C GLY A 473 -5.48 6.78 17.61
N ILE A 474 -4.27 6.21 17.74
CA ILE A 474 -3.89 4.99 17.00
C ILE A 474 -4.69 3.77 17.48
N ALA A 475 -4.98 3.65 18.78
CA ALA A 475 -5.83 2.59 19.29
C ALA A 475 -7.27 2.70 18.79
N LEU A 476 -7.84 3.92 18.78
CA LEU A 476 -9.17 4.17 18.24
C LEU A 476 -9.24 3.90 16.73
N PHE A 477 -8.22 4.31 15.97
CA PHE A 477 -8.08 3.96 14.56
C PHE A 477 -8.08 2.44 14.34
N ALA A 478 -7.23 1.72 15.08
CA ALA A 478 -7.12 0.26 14.96
C ALA A 478 -8.42 -0.45 15.33
N LEU A 479 -9.07 -0.02 16.43
CA LEU A 479 -10.34 -0.58 16.87
C LEU A 479 -11.46 -0.33 15.85
N SER A 480 -11.62 0.91 15.38
CA SER A 480 -12.65 1.24 14.38
C SER A 480 -12.43 0.51 13.06
N SER A 481 -11.18 0.38 12.61
CA SER A 481 -10.83 -0.41 11.43
C SER A 481 -11.17 -1.90 11.64
N ALA A 482 -10.77 -2.49 12.76
CA ALA A 482 -11.07 -3.89 13.05
C ALA A 482 -12.59 -4.15 13.12
N LEU A 483 -13.36 -3.26 13.73
CA LEU A 483 -14.82 -3.38 13.83
C LEU A 483 -15.48 -3.36 12.44
N ILE A 484 -15.05 -2.47 11.54
CA ILE A 484 -15.64 -2.36 10.19
C ILE A 484 -15.29 -3.56 9.32
N TYR A 485 -14.05 -4.05 9.40
CA TYR A 485 -13.54 -5.07 8.46
C TYR A 485 -13.58 -6.50 9.00
N ALA A 486 -13.69 -6.71 10.31
CA ALA A 486 -13.83 -8.02 10.92
C ALA A 486 -15.27 -8.36 11.33
N LEU A 487 -16.17 -7.36 11.39
CA LEU A 487 -17.59 -7.60 11.63
C LEU A 487 -18.37 -7.43 10.32
N PRO A 488 -19.20 -8.39 9.93
CA PRO A 488 -20.03 -8.30 8.74
C PRO A 488 -21.01 -7.13 8.78
N GLN A 489 -21.42 -6.68 7.61
CA GLN A 489 -22.25 -5.50 7.44
C GLN A 489 -23.73 -5.69 7.82
N THR A 490 -24.14 -6.91 8.07
CA THR A 490 -25.56 -7.30 8.32
C THR A 490 -26.01 -7.18 9.77
N LEU A 491 -25.20 -6.62 10.67
CA LEU A 491 -25.60 -6.36 12.07
C LEU A 491 -26.03 -4.92 12.30
#